data_f1c1ebda8fd02b8e7a42a36dea273216
#
_entry.id   f1c1ebda8fd02b8e7a42a36dea273216
#
_cell.length_a   1.000
_cell.length_b   1.000
_cell.length_c   1.000
_cell.angle_alpha   90.00
_cell.angle_beta   90.00
_cell.angle_gamma   90.00
#
_symmetry.space_group_name_H-M   'P 1'
#
loop_
_entity.id
_entity.type
_entity.pdbx_description
1 polymer ?
#
loop_
_entity_poly.entity_id
_entity_poly.type
_entity_poly.pdbx_seq_one_letter_code
_entity_poly.pdbx_strand_id
1 'polypeptide(L)'
;LHRCLQTHLREIPATGSLKFYYTERSQLYSITAQVLLMNNVQRYLFYCVPSRIPLHSSRPGLRSLNQGECEYLFSNSFYSLSGAMGTQDAEINALAAVRQPLFICGEPGTGKEQIARYLYLHSALVNRPLVVANCAMMNDKSWDFLLNHYNSPLNANGNTVYFQNFEAIPEQWSAELLAAIEETGLARRVRLLFSRSVRPEEPVSPVTRRFIERLGALTLELPPLRSRSDEIPSLSSLYLNSLNLELGKQISGFEPRAIEMLRQYPWPNNYTQFKNLLRSLATLTNGPYIRSSSVADLLSKERSLRSAPAAHPAAVVSTDTSRTLESIIGEVVQQTVAAHGGNRAAAARQLGISRTTLWRYLGKIEAGEPTDPT
;
A
#
# COMPACT_ATOMS: atom_id res chain seq x y z
N LEU A 1 -33.35 16.44 1.30
CA LEU A 1 -32.82 17.11 2.49
C LEU A 1 -33.95 17.63 3.41
N HIS A 2 -34.89 18.45 2.92
CA HIS A 2 -35.95 19.07 3.76
C HIS A 2 -36.75 18.05 4.57
N ARG A 3 -37.23 16.96 3.95
CA ARG A 3 -37.94 15.88 4.65
C ARG A 3 -37.07 15.20 5.72
N CYS A 4 -35.80 14.96 5.43
CA CYS A 4 -34.86 14.37 6.39
C CYS A 4 -34.66 15.29 7.61
N LEU A 5 -34.49 16.60 7.37
CA LEU A 5 -34.36 17.58 8.44
C LEU A 5 -35.63 17.60 9.33
N GLN A 6 -36.81 17.59 8.72
CA GLN A 6 -38.09 17.56 9.45
C GLN A 6 -38.25 16.30 10.33
N THR A 7 -37.81 15.15 9.88
CA THR A 7 -37.88 13.90 10.65
C THR A 7 -37.04 14.01 11.90
N HIS A 8 -35.86 14.59 11.83
CA HIS A 8 -34.93 14.69 12.96
C HIS A 8 -35.17 15.91 13.87
N LEU A 9 -36.00 16.86 13.47
CA LEU A 9 -36.31 18.05 14.30
C LEU A 9 -36.78 17.69 15.71
N ARG A 10 -37.56 16.61 15.85
CA ARG A 10 -38.10 16.15 17.14
C ARG A 10 -37.07 15.46 18.04
N GLU A 11 -35.97 15.04 17.45
CA GLU A 11 -34.88 14.29 18.12
C GLU A 11 -33.76 15.22 18.59
N ILE A 12 -33.78 16.51 18.19
CA ILE A 12 -32.74 17.46 18.57
C ILE A 12 -32.89 17.83 20.03
N PRO A 13 -31.87 17.56 20.88
CA PRO A 13 -31.94 17.89 22.30
C PRO A 13 -32.00 19.41 22.51
N ALA A 14 -32.72 19.84 23.56
CA ALA A 14 -32.82 21.26 23.90
C ALA A 14 -31.48 21.89 24.26
N THR A 15 -30.55 21.08 24.77
CA THR A 15 -29.16 21.47 25.06
C THR A 15 -28.23 20.45 24.42
N GLY A 16 -27.31 20.92 23.60
CA GLY A 16 -26.33 20.06 22.89
C GLY A 16 -26.53 20.05 21.37
N SER A 17 -26.03 19.04 20.73
CA SER A 17 -26.10 18.87 19.25
C SER A 17 -26.51 17.43 18.91
N LEU A 18 -27.32 17.29 17.87
CA LEU A 18 -27.63 16.01 17.23
C LEU A 18 -26.83 15.89 15.95
N LYS A 19 -26.14 14.76 15.76
CA LYS A 19 -25.40 14.47 14.53
C LYS A 19 -26.05 13.30 13.80
N PHE A 20 -26.37 13.51 12.53
CA PHE A 20 -26.92 12.48 11.66
C PHE A 20 -26.37 12.61 10.25
N TYR A 21 -26.66 11.65 9.39
CA TYR A 21 -26.13 11.61 8.03
C TYR A 21 -27.28 11.61 7.01
N TYR A 22 -27.03 12.29 5.90
CA TYR A 22 -27.97 12.36 4.79
C TYR A 22 -27.25 12.14 3.47
N THR A 23 -27.82 11.34 2.59
CA THR A 23 -27.25 11.05 1.28
C THR A 23 -28.09 11.66 0.17
N GLU A 24 -27.48 12.44 -0.72
CA GLU A 24 -28.12 13.00 -1.90
C GLU A 24 -27.22 12.86 -3.11
N ARG A 25 -27.74 12.31 -4.20
CA ARG A 25 -26.98 12.11 -5.47
C ARG A 25 -25.62 11.43 -5.26
N SER A 26 -25.57 10.42 -4.42
CA SER A 26 -24.35 9.67 -4.06
C SER A 26 -23.34 10.45 -3.21
N GLN A 27 -23.67 11.65 -2.75
CA GLN A 27 -22.85 12.41 -1.80
C GLN A 27 -23.44 12.25 -0.39
N LEU A 28 -22.63 11.81 0.57
CA LEU A 28 -22.99 11.77 1.98
C LEU A 28 -22.71 13.15 2.61
N TYR A 29 -23.65 13.60 3.42
CA TYR A 29 -23.50 14.80 4.23
C TYR A 29 -23.57 14.44 5.71
N SER A 30 -22.62 14.94 6.49
CA SER A 30 -22.73 14.96 7.95
C SER A 30 -23.47 16.22 8.34
N ILE A 31 -24.59 16.05 9.01
CA ILE A 31 -25.42 17.16 9.46
C ILE A 31 -25.33 17.23 10.98
N THR A 32 -24.90 18.34 11.50
CA THR A 32 -24.93 18.63 12.93
C THR A 32 -26.00 19.68 13.17
N ALA A 33 -27.00 19.32 13.98
CA ALA A 33 -28.12 20.16 14.31
C ALA A 33 -27.99 20.67 15.76
N GLN A 34 -28.25 21.96 15.96
CA GLN A 34 -28.27 22.61 17.29
C GLN A 34 -29.50 23.46 17.43
N VAL A 35 -30.05 23.52 18.68
CA VAL A 35 -31.11 24.43 19.02
C VAL A 35 -30.51 25.74 19.55
N LEU A 36 -30.91 26.85 18.97
CA LEU A 36 -30.58 28.19 19.43
C LEU A 36 -31.85 28.87 19.96
N LEU A 37 -31.81 29.38 21.17
CA LEU A 37 -32.87 30.22 21.72
C LEU A 37 -32.56 31.68 21.46
N MET A 38 -33.31 32.31 20.56
CA MET A 38 -33.17 33.74 20.25
C MET A 38 -34.49 34.45 20.44
N ASN A 39 -34.55 35.43 21.36
CA ASN A 39 -35.75 36.18 21.67
C ASN A 39 -36.97 35.28 22.05
N ASN A 40 -36.75 34.27 22.88
CA ASN A 40 -37.73 33.25 23.27
C ASN A 40 -38.33 32.42 22.13
N VAL A 41 -37.70 32.45 20.95
CA VAL A 41 -38.06 31.59 19.80
C VAL A 41 -36.97 30.55 19.58
N GLN A 42 -37.38 29.29 19.55
CA GLN A 42 -36.47 28.20 19.19
C GLN A 42 -36.14 28.26 17.69
N ARG A 43 -34.83 28.36 17.36
CA ARG A 43 -34.32 28.25 16.02
C ARG A 43 -33.40 27.06 15.91
N TYR A 44 -33.39 26.43 14.74
CA TYR A 44 -32.57 25.27 14.48
C TYR A 44 -31.44 25.68 13.52
N LEU A 45 -30.22 25.42 13.94
CA LEU A 45 -29.03 25.65 13.10
C LEU A 45 -28.52 24.29 12.62
N PHE A 46 -28.40 24.15 11.31
CA PHE A 46 -27.90 22.93 10.70
C PHE A 46 -26.57 23.21 10.00
N TYR A 47 -25.53 22.54 10.45
CA TYR A 47 -24.24 22.52 9.77
C TYR A 47 -24.20 21.30 8.85
N CYS A 48 -24.31 21.54 7.56
CA CYS A 48 -24.21 20.49 6.54
C CYS A 48 -22.79 20.51 5.96
N VAL A 49 -22.02 19.53 6.32
CA VAL A 49 -20.67 19.33 5.79
C VAL A 49 -20.69 18.13 4.85
N PRO A 50 -20.20 18.27 3.60
CA PRO A 50 -19.98 17.07 2.79
C PRO A 50 -19.13 16.11 3.61
N SER A 51 -19.75 15.05 4.07
CA SER A 51 -19.02 13.99 4.72
C SER A 51 -18.46 13.13 3.60
N ARG A 52 -17.20 12.85 3.69
CA ARG A 52 -16.65 11.77 2.90
C ARG A 52 -17.53 10.57 3.22
N ILE A 53 -18.14 9.96 2.20
CA ILE A 53 -18.79 8.68 2.42
C ILE A 53 -17.69 7.87 3.07
N PRO A 54 -17.81 7.43 4.31
CA PRO A 54 -17.00 6.34 4.71
C PRO A 54 -17.51 5.16 3.88
N LEU A 55 -16.88 4.88 2.77
CA LEU A 55 -16.63 3.51 2.35
C LEU A 55 -15.83 2.82 3.49
N HIS A 56 -15.80 3.48 4.62
CA HIS A 56 -15.29 3.10 5.93
C HIS A 56 -16.30 2.34 6.77
N SER A 57 -17.13 1.55 6.18
CA SER A 57 -17.24 0.24 6.75
C SER A 57 -15.89 -0.39 6.44
N SER A 58 -15.01 -0.43 7.43
CA SER A 58 -13.72 -1.07 7.53
C SER A 58 -13.51 -2.30 6.64
N ARG A 59 -13.53 -2.11 5.31
CA ARG A 59 -13.19 -3.19 4.40
C ARG A 59 -11.70 -3.10 4.13
N PRO A 60 -10.91 -4.02 4.67
CA PRO A 60 -9.48 -4.02 4.44
C PRO A 60 -9.16 -3.95 2.96
N GLY A 61 -8.21 -3.11 2.58
CA GLY A 61 -7.74 -2.98 1.21
C GLY A 61 -8.61 -2.15 0.27
N LEU A 62 -9.84 -1.73 0.65
CA LEU A 62 -10.69 -0.87 -0.19
C LEU A 62 -10.75 0.56 0.31
N ARG A 63 -10.49 1.53 -0.57
CA ARG A 63 -10.57 2.96 -0.29
C ARG A 63 -11.21 3.68 -1.47
N SER A 64 -12.03 4.66 -1.20
CA SER A 64 -12.55 5.58 -2.22
C SER A 64 -11.97 6.96 -2.00
N LEU A 65 -11.45 7.56 -3.03
CA LEU A 65 -10.86 8.89 -3.02
C LEU A 65 -11.65 9.78 -3.98
N ASN A 66 -11.96 10.99 -3.55
CA ASN A 66 -12.50 12.02 -4.43
C ASN A 66 -11.36 12.80 -5.12
N GLN A 67 -11.73 13.67 -6.06
CA GLN A 67 -10.76 14.49 -6.79
C GLN A 67 -9.85 15.29 -5.85
N GLY A 68 -10.41 16.03 -4.88
CA GLY A 68 -9.62 16.88 -3.97
C GLY A 68 -8.65 16.07 -3.10
N GLU A 69 -9.03 14.84 -2.69
CA GLU A 69 -8.12 13.94 -1.98
C GLU A 69 -6.99 13.44 -2.86
N CYS A 70 -7.30 13.12 -4.12
CA CYS A 70 -6.28 12.72 -5.09
C CYS A 70 -5.32 13.88 -5.41
N GLU A 71 -5.84 15.09 -5.59
CA GLU A 71 -5.04 16.31 -5.79
C GLU A 71 -4.12 16.57 -4.60
N TYR A 72 -4.65 16.52 -3.38
CA TYR A 72 -3.86 16.68 -2.16
C TYR A 72 -2.75 15.63 -2.03
N LEU A 73 -3.08 14.36 -2.24
CA LEU A 73 -2.11 13.26 -2.15
C LEU A 73 -1.08 13.31 -3.28
N PHE A 74 -1.46 13.78 -4.46
CA PHE A 74 -0.54 13.95 -5.58
C PHE A 74 0.36 15.17 -5.40
N SER A 75 -0.17 16.33 -5.02
CA SER A 75 0.59 17.57 -4.82
C SER A 75 1.63 17.46 -3.71
N ASN A 76 1.38 16.63 -2.71
CA ASN A 76 2.35 16.30 -1.65
C ASN A 76 3.27 15.12 -2.01
N SER A 77 3.24 14.68 -3.26
CA SER A 77 4.10 13.60 -3.73
C SER A 77 5.40 14.14 -4.33
N PHE A 78 6.39 13.28 -4.34
CA PHE A 78 7.66 13.57 -4.98
C PHE A 78 7.52 13.84 -6.49
N TYR A 79 6.57 13.21 -7.16
CA TYR A 79 6.29 13.42 -8.59
C TYR A 79 5.79 14.82 -8.90
N SER A 80 4.95 15.38 -8.04
CA SER A 80 4.49 16.77 -8.19
C SER A 80 5.62 17.78 -7.99
N LEU A 81 6.52 17.51 -7.03
CA LEU A 81 7.63 18.38 -6.72
C LEU A 81 8.67 18.43 -7.84
N SER A 82 8.90 17.30 -8.50
CA SER A 82 9.91 17.23 -9.56
C SER A 82 9.46 17.85 -10.88
N GLY A 83 8.15 18.08 -11.07
CA GLY A 83 7.58 18.60 -12.33
C GLY A 83 7.86 17.70 -13.55
N ALA A 84 8.50 16.57 -13.32
CA ALA A 84 9.01 15.73 -14.40
C ALA A 84 8.68 14.26 -14.12
N MET A 85 7.78 13.72 -14.89
CA MET A 85 7.71 12.28 -15.10
C MET A 85 8.83 11.83 -16.07
N GLY A 86 9.71 12.75 -16.40
CA GLY A 86 10.85 12.55 -17.28
C GLY A 86 10.44 12.39 -18.73
N THR A 87 11.21 11.60 -19.46
CA THR A 87 10.99 11.32 -20.90
C THR A 87 9.67 10.64 -21.22
N GLN A 88 8.92 10.18 -20.21
CA GLN A 88 7.63 9.50 -20.37
C GLN A 88 6.40 10.40 -20.24
N ASP A 89 6.57 11.71 -20.05
CA ASP A 89 5.43 12.64 -19.87
C ASP A 89 4.43 12.56 -21.04
N ALA A 90 4.91 12.52 -22.27
CA ALA A 90 4.04 12.42 -23.44
C ALA A 90 3.24 11.12 -23.48
N GLU A 91 3.88 9.99 -23.15
CA GLU A 91 3.23 8.68 -23.08
C GLU A 91 2.18 8.64 -21.97
N ILE A 92 2.52 9.10 -20.77
CA ILE A 92 1.62 9.12 -19.62
C ILE A 92 0.42 10.04 -19.88
N ASN A 93 0.64 11.21 -20.51
CA ASN A 93 -0.44 12.12 -20.90
C ASN A 93 -1.37 11.51 -21.95
N ALA A 94 -0.83 10.82 -22.94
CA ALA A 94 -1.62 10.09 -23.92
C ALA A 94 -2.48 8.99 -23.25
N LEU A 95 -1.90 8.23 -22.33
CA LEU A 95 -2.58 7.20 -21.57
C LEU A 95 -3.66 7.75 -20.62
N ALA A 96 -3.55 9.01 -20.17
CA ALA A 96 -4.56 9.63 -19.33
C ALA A 96 -5.93 9.77 -20.04
N ALA A 97 -5.92 10.01 -21.34
CA ALA A 97 -7.12 10.15 -22.16
C ALA A 97 -7.77 8.80 -22.55
N VAL A 98 -7.04 7.69 -22.41
CA VAL A 98 -7.49 6.36 -22.88
C VAL A 98 -8.32 5.66 -21.81
N ARG A 99 -9.39 4.96 -22.23
CA ARG A 99 -10.24 4.17 -21.33
C ARG A 99 -9.86 2.70 -21.24
N GLN A 100 -9.00 2.22 -22.13
CA GLN A 100 -8.55 0.84 -22.09
C GLN A 100 -7.95 0.48 -20.72
N PRO A 101 -8.11 -0.77 -20.25
CA PRO A 101 -7.42 -1.26 -19.08
C PRO A 101 -5.91 -1.03 -19.18
N LEU A 102 -5.28 -0.61 -18.11
CA LEU A 102 -3.86 -0.25 -18.11
C LEU A 102 -3.14 -0.90 -16.92
N PHE A 103 -2.03 -1.58 -17.20
CA PHE A 103 -1.09 -2.09 -16.22
C PHE A 103 0.09 -1.14 -16.05
N ILE A 104 0.29 -0.63 -14.83
CA ILE A 104 1.44 0.17 -14.43
C ILE A 104 2.44 -0.78 -13.78
N CYS A 105 3.54 -1.04 -14.48
CA CYS A 105 4.59 -1.96 -14.07
C CYS A 105 5.82 -1.19 -13.57
N GLY A 106 6.54 -1.74 -12.62
CA GLY A 106 7.78 -1.13 -12.14
C GLY A 106 8.20 -1.71 -10.81
N GLU A 107 9.45 -1.48 -10.43
CA GLU A 107 9.99 -1.95 -9.16
C GLU A 107 9.23 -1.35 -7.96
N PRO A 108 9.37 -1.96 -6.75
CA PRO A 108 8.87 -1.33 -5.53
C PRO A 108 9.39 0.11 -5.39
N GLY A 109 8.52 1.04 -5.00
CA GLY A 109 8.92 2.43 -4.77
C GLY A 109 9.12 3.31 -6.00
N THR A 110 8.83 2.84 -7.24
CA THR A 110 8.89 3.66 -8.46
C THR A 110 7.74 4.65 -8.62
N GLY A 111 6.77 4.66 -7.70
CA GLY A 111 5.68 5.64 -7.71
C GLY A 111 4.45 5.25 -8.51
N LYS A 112 4.21 3.97 -8.76
CA LYS A 112 3.02 3.44 -9.47
C LYS A 112 1.71 4.05 -9.00
N GLU A 113 1.56 4.24 -7.70
CA GLU A 113 0.37 4.83 -7.10
C GLU A 113 0.19 6.30 -7.49
N GLN A 114 1.29 7.05 -7.60
CA GLN A 114 1.24 8.46 -8.02
C GLN A 114 0.88 8.59 -9.49
N ILE A 115 1.40 7.70 -10.32
CA ILE A 115 1.01 7.62 -11.74
C ILE A 115 -0.48 7.27 -11.89
N ALA A 116 -0.99 6.32 -11.10
CA ALA A 116 -2.42 5.99 -11.13
C ALA A 116 -3.29 7.21 -10.75
N ARG A 117 -2.89 7.99 -9.74
CA ARG A 117 -3.56 9.26 -9.38
C ARG A 117 -3.47 10.31 -10.49
N TYR A 118 -2.29 10.46 -11.07
CA TYR A 118 -2.09 11.37 -12.20
C TYR A 118 -3.00 11.05 -13.38
N LEU A 119 -3.02 9.78 -13.79
CA LEU A 119 -3.89 9.27 -14.86
C LEU A 119 -5.38 9.50 -14.56
N TYR A 120 -5.78 9.38 -13.30
CA TYR A 120 -7.14 9.69 -12.88
C TYR A 120 -7.44 11.18 -12.94
N LEU A 121 -6.55 12.03 -12.39
CA LEU A 121 -6.73 13.49 -12.33
C LEU A 121 -6.79 14.14 -13.72
N HIS A 122 -6.08 13.57 -14.70
CA HIS A 122 -6.05 14.05 -16.08
C HIS A 122 -7.01 13.30 -17.02
N SER A 123 -7.95 12.53 -16.44
CA SER A 123 -8.95 11.81 -17.23
C SER A 123 -10.29 12.55 -17.29
N ALA A 124 -11.11 12.20 -18.27
CA ALA A 124 -12.49 12.69 -18.34
C ALA A 124 -13.39 12.20 -17.19
N LEU A 125 -12.89 11.30 -16.32
CA LEU A 125 -13.65 10.70 -15.23
C LEU A 125 -13.29 11.29 -13.86
N VAL A 126 -12.55 12.38 -13.81
CA VAL A 126 -12.07 13.03 -12.56
C VAL A 126 -13.20 13.44 -11.61
N ASN A 127 -14.40 13.72 -12.11
CA ASN A 127 -15.58 14.05 -11.31
C ASN A 127 -16.24 12.83 -10.63
N ARG A 128 -15.73 11.62 -10.85
CA ARG A 128 -16.18 10.37 -10.24
C ARG A 128 -15.11 9.84 -9.30
N PRO A 129 -15.46 9.00 -8.33
CA PRO A 129 -14.47 8.49 -7.38
C PRO A 129 -13.35 7.66 -8.03
N LEU A 130 -12.13 7.78 -7.47
CA LEU A 130 -11.07 6.80 -7.64
C LEU A 130 -11.19 5.76 -6.52
N VAL A 131 -11.53 4.53 -6.88
CA VAL A 131 -11.57 3.41 -5.93
C VAL A 131 -10.25 2.66 -5.99
N VAL A 132 -9.56 2.61 -4.86
CA VAL A 132 -8.31 1.86 -4.72
C VAL A 132 -8.60 0.53 -4.05
N ALA A 133 -8.30 -0.56 -4.74
CA ALA A 133 -8.39 -1.93 -4.27
C ALA A 133 -6.97 -2.48 -4.10
N ASN A 134 -6.42 -2.49 -2.89
CA ASN A 134 -5.11 -3.04 -2.61
C ASN A 134 -5.20 -4.55 -2.43
N CYS A 135 -4.85 -5.31 -3.46
CA CYS A 135 -4.98 -6.77 -3.49
C CYS A 135 -4.22 -7.47 -2.36
N ALA A 136 -3.10 -6.91 -1.91
CA ALA A 136 -2.32 -7.48 -0.80
C ALA A 136 -2.98 -7.28 0.58
N MET A 137 -3.96 -6.39 0.71
CA MET A 137 -4.64 -6.06 1.96
C MET A 137 -6.10 -6.51 1.98
N MET A 138 -6.65 -6.91 0.86
CA MET A 138 -8.04 -7.36 0.75
C MET A 138 -8.20 -8.76 1.36
N ASN A 139 -9.29 -8.93 2.11
CA ASN A 139 -9.75 -10.24 2.57
C ASN A 139 -10.97 -10.70 1.74
N ASP A 140 -11.44 -11.93 1.97
CA ASP A 140 -12.56 -12.51 1.23
C ASP A 140 -13.83 -11.66 1.31
N LYS A 141 -14.13 -11.04 2.46
CA LYS A 141 -15.28 -10.14 2.60
C LYS A 141 -15.15 -8.88 1.75
N SER A 142 -13.92 -8.39 1.55
CA SER A 142 -13.67 -7.22 0.70
C SER A 142 -13.79 -7.58 -0.77
N TRP A 143 -13.32 -8.76 -1.18
CA TRP A 143 -13.46 -9.28 -2.53
C TRP A 143 -14.91 -9.58 -2.87
N ASP A 144 -15.62 -10.30 -2.00
CA ASP A 144 -17.05 -10.59 -2.18
C ASP A 144 -17.86 -9.31 -2.34
N PHE A 145 -17.59 -8.30 -1.49
CA PHE A 145 -18.24 -6.99 -1.64
C PHE A 145 -17.92 -6.34 -2.99
N LEU A 146 -16.66 -6.37 -3.41
CA LEU A 146 -16.23 -5.73 -4.66
C LEU A 146 -16.88 -6.39 -5.88
N LEU A 147 -17.01 -7.71 -5.89
CA LEU A 147 -17.47 -8.47 -7.05
C LEU A 147 -18.98 -8.72 -7.04
N ASN A 148 -19.56 -9.05 -5.89
CA ASN A 148 -20.90 -9.62 -5.81
C ASN A 148 -21.96 -8.70 -5.18
N HIS A 149 -21.54 -7.62 -4.48
CA HIS A 149 -22.50 -6.79 -3.79
C HIS A 149 -23.15 -5.74 -4.72
N TYR A 150 -24.47 -5.50 -4.56
CA TYR A 150 -25.21 -4.53 -5.39
C TYR A 150 -24.68 -3.08 -5.29
N ASN A 151 -24.12 -2.68 -4.13
CA ASN A 151 -23.48 -1.38 -3.92
C ASN A 151 -21.98 -1.39 -4.25
N SER A 152 -21.51 -2.37 -5.01
CA SER A 152 -20.12 -2.42 -5.45
C SER A 152 -19.76 -1.18 -6.27
N PRO A 153 -18.56 -0.61 -6.07
CA PRO A 153 -18.06 0.46 -6.92
C PRO A 153 -17.88 0.04 -8.40
N LEU A 154 -17.82 -1.25 -8.69
CA LEU A 154 -17.81 -1.79 -10.05
C LEU A 154 -19.17 -1.65 -10.75
N ASN A 155 -20.26 -1.54 -10.01
CA ASN A 155 -21.61 -1.37 -10.57
C ASN A 155 -21.91 0.08 -10.93
N ALA A 156 -21.16 1.05 -10.43
CA ALA A 156 -21.35 2.45 -10.73
C ALA A 156 -20.64 2.86 -12.02
N ASN A 157 -21.37 3.48 -12.95
CA ASN A 157 -20.81 3.94 -14.22
C ASN A 157 -19.85 5.14 -14.00
N GLY A 158 -18.73 5.12 -14.70
CA GLY A 158 -17.78 6.23 -14.74
C GLY A 158 -16.77 6.27 -13.59
N ASN A 159 -16.77 5.30 -12.68
CA ASN A 159 -15.71 5.19 -11.70
C ASN A 159 -14.37 4.81 -12.33
N THR A 160 -13.28 5.20 -11.69
CA THR A 160 -11.96 4.62 -11.95
C THR A 160 -11.64 3.67 -10.81
N VAL A 161 -11.33 2.42 -11.12
CA VAL A 161 -10.92 1.42 -10.13
C VAL A 161 -9.47 1.05 -10.35
N TYR A 162 -8.66 1.24 -9.32
CA TYR A 162 -7.25 0.97 -9.32
C TYR A 162 -6.92 -0.23 -8.43
N PHE A 163 -6.55 -1.34 -9.06
CA PHE A 163 -6.07 -2.56 -8.40
C PHE A 163 -4.59 -2.43 -8.11
N GLN A 164 -4.24 -2.15 -6.87
CA GLN A 164 -2.88 -2.01 -6.39
C GLN A 164 -2.31 -3.35 -5.95
N ASN A 165 -1.02 -3.61 -6.23
CA ASN A 165 -0.32 -4.87 -5.92
C ASN A 165 -1.05 -6.08 -6.50
N PHE A 166 -1.36 -6.02 -7.79
CA PHE A 166 -2.16 -7.03 -8.48
C PHE A 166 -1.54 -8.41 -8.47
N GLU A 167 -0.21 -8.50 -8.34
CA GLU A 167 0.52 -9.76 -8.15
C GLU A 167 0.10 -10.55 -6.90
N ALA A 168 -0.51 -9.88 -5.92
CA ALA A 168 -0.96 -10.50 -4.66
C ALA A 168 -2.43 -10.98 -4.70
N ILE A 169 -3.09 -10.92 -5.86
CA ILE A 169 -4.49 -11.38 -5.98
C ILE A 169 -4.56 -12.90 -5.84
N PRO A 170 -5.43 -13.46 -4.96
CA PRO A 170 -5.66 -14.89 -4.89
C PRO A 170 -6.26 -15.44 -6.19
N GLU A 171 -5.89 -16.67 -6.59
CA GLU A 171 -6.28 -17.27 -7.87
C GLU A 171 -7.81 -17.31 -8.06
N GLN A 172 -8.57 -17.69 -7.01
CA GLN A 172 -10.03 -17.72 -7.06
C GLN A 172 -10.62 -16.34 -7.41
N TRP A 173 -10.18 -15.29 -6.72
CA TRP A 173 -10.68 -13.93 -6.94
C TRP A 173 -10.22 -13.34 -8.27
N SER A 174 -9.07 -13.78 -8.78
CA SER A 174 -8.61 -13.39 -10.10
C SER A 174 -9.52 -13.96 -11.20
N ALA A 175 -9.93 -15.22 -11.07
CA ALA A 175 -10.85 -15.85 -12.02
C ALA A 175 -12.23 -15.15 -12.02
N GLU A 176 -12.79 -14.91 -10.84
CA GLU A 176 -14.08 -14.22 -10.68
C GLU A 176 -14.02 -12.77 -11.20
N LEU A 177 -12.95 -12.03 -10.92
CA LEU A 177 -12.78 -10.67 -11.43
C LEU A 177 -12.69 -10.64 -12.95
N LEU A 178 -11.94 -11.56 -13.56
CA LEU A 178 -11.83 -11.64 -15.02
C LEU A 178 -13.18 -11.96 -15.66
N ALA A 179 -13.90 -12.95 -15.12
CA ALA A 179 -15.24 -13.30 -15.59
C ALA A 179 -16.20 -12.11 -15.47
N ALA A 180 -16.22 -11.41 -14.33
CA ALA A 180 -17.04 -10.23 -14.13
C ALA A 180 -16.71 -9.11 -15.14
N ILE A 181 -15.43 -8.89 -15.48
CA ILE A 181 -15.05 -7.87 -16.48
C ILE A 181 -15.54 -8.24 -17.87
N GLU A 182 -15.38 -9.52 -18.26
CA GLU A 182 -15.74 -10.00 -19.61
C GLU A 182 -17.24 -10.08 -19.80
N GLU A 183 -17.95 -10.74 -18.88
CA GLU A 183 -19.38 -11.02 -19.00
C GLU A 183 -20.24 -9.75 -18.89
N THR A 184 -19.88 -8.83 -18.01
CA THR A 184 -20.67 -7.60 -17.80
C THR A 184 -20.24 -6.44 -18.67
N GLY A 185 -19.19 -6.59 -19.48
CA GLY A 185 -18.59 -5.49 -20.24
C GLY A 185 -18.09 -4.35 -19.36
N LEU A 186 -17.62 -4.68 -18.16
CA LEU A 186 -17.22 -3.73 -17.11
C LEU A 186 -16.22 -2.69 -17.59
N ALA A 187 -15.23 -3.09 -18.41
CA ALA A 187 -14.20 -2.21 -18.94
C ALA A 187 -14.75 -1.05 -19.82
N ARG A 188 -15.99 -1.15 -20.30
CA ARG A 188 -16.67 -0.07 -21.04
C ARG A 188 -17.32 0.96 -20.10
N ARG A 189 -17.71 0.54 -18.89
CA ARG A 189 -18.44 1.35 -17.92
C ARG A 189 -17.52 1.97 -16.86
N VAL A 190 -16.47 1.26 -16.49
CA VAL A 190 -15.51 1.60 -15.43
C VAL A 190 -14.12 1.62 -16.03
N ARG A 191 -13.31 2.62 -15.68
CA ARG A 191 -11.90 2.63 -16.06
C ARG A 191 -11.11 1.74 -15.12
N LEU A 192 -10.36 0.79 -15.67
CA LEU A 192 -9.58 -0.17 -14.90
C LEU A 192 -8.09 0.15 -14.99
N LEU A 193 -7.48 0.41 -13.85
CA LEU A 193 -6.04 0.57 -13.69
C LEU A 193 -5.52 -0.55 -12.79
N PHE A 194 -4.39 -1.12 -13.15
CA PHE A 194 -3.71 -2.16 -12.39
C PHE A 194 -2.29 -1.74 -12.12
N SER A 195 -1.72 -2.11 -10.98
CA SER A 195 -0.28 -2.02 -10.80
C SER A 195 0.31 -3.31 -10.29
N ARG A 196 1.49 -3.62 -10.77
CA ARG A 196 2.29 -4.73 -10.28
C ARG A 196 3.72 -4.30 -10.01
N SER A 197 4.31 -4.91 -9.00
CA SER A 197 5.73 -4.79 -8.73
C SER A 197 6.49 -5.80 -9.61
N VAL A 198 7.57 -5.32 -10.25
CA VAL A 198 8.46 -6.12 -11.09
C VAL A 198 9.79 -6.22 -10.38
N ARG A 199 10.32 -7.42 -10.23
CA ARG A 199 11.71 -7.65 -9.85
C ARG A 199 12.49 -8.08 -11.09
N PRO A 200 13.76 -7.68 -11.26
CA PRO A 200 14.52 -7.93 -12.49
C PRO A 200 14.58 -9.39 -12.95
N GLU A 201 14.48 -10.33 -12.02
CA GLU A 201 14.61 -11.77 -12.27
C GLU A 201 13.28 -12.53 -12.20
N GLU A 202 12.17 -11.83 -11.92
CA GLU A 202 10.88 -12.47 -11.69
C GLU A 202 10.00 -12.42 -12.96
N PRO A 203 9.61 -13.57 -13.53
CA PRO A 203 8.75 -13.59 -14.70
C PRO A 203 7.36 -13.00 -14.39
N VAL A 204 6.68 -12.55 -15.43
CA VAL A 204 5.29 -12.10 -15.31
C VAL A 204 4.44 -13.25 -14.82
N SER A 205 3.71 -13.06 -13.71
CA SER A 205 2.84 -14.11 -13.18
C SER A 205 1.81 -14.55 -14.23
N PRO A 206 1.43 -15.83 -14.28
CA PRO A 206 0.44 -16.33 -15.23
C PRO A 206 -0.90 -15.57 -15.15
N VAL A 207 -1.31 -15.19 -13.95
CA VAL A 207 -2.52 -14.40 -13.70
C VAL A 207 -2.42 -13.03 -14.41
N THR A 208 -1.35 -12.28 -14.16
CA THR A 208 -1.15 -10.97 -14.79
C THR A 208 -1.11 -11.08 -16.31
N ARG A 209 -0.41 -12.07 -16.87
CA ARG A 209 -0.33 -12.31 -18.31
C ARG A 209 -1.71 -12.57 -18.88
N ARG A 210 -2.52 -13.43 -18.25
CA ARG A 210 -3.89 -13.73 -18.64
C ARG A 210 -4.75 -12.45 -18.71
N PHE A 211 -4.65 -11.57 -17.71
CA PHE A 211 -5.40 -10.30 -17.70
C PHE A 211 -4.97 -9.35 -18.83
N ILE A 212 -3.66 -9.21 -19.07
CA ILE A 212 -3.16 -8.35 -20.15
C ILE A 212 -3.69 -8.84 -21.51
N GLU A 213 -3.57 -10.14 -21.76
CA GLU A 213 -3.99 -10.76 -23.03
C GLU A 213 -5.52 -10.71 -23.23
N ARG A 214 -6.28 -11.13 -22.22
CA ARG A 214 -7.74 -11.22 -22.32
C ARG A 214 -8.42 -9.84 -22.38
N LEU A 215 -7.91 -8.86 -21.68
CA LEU A 215 -8.49 -7.51 -21.65
C LEU A 215 -7.92 -6.59 -22.74
N GLY A 216 -6.92 -7.04 -23.51
CA GLY A 216 -6.18 -6.17 -24.43
C GLY A 216 -5.59 -4.95 -23.70
N ALA A 217 -5.11 -5.16 -22.46
CA ALA A 217 -4.66 -4.07 -21.60
C ALA A 217 -3.35 -3.46 -22.12
N LEU A 218 -3.25 -2.14 -22.03
CA LEU A 218 -2.00 -1.43 -22.26
C LEU A 218 -1.04 -1.65 -21.08
N THR A 219 0.24 -1.49 -21.31
CA THR A 219 1.28 -1.59 -20.27
C THR A 219 2.12 -0.34 -20.26
N LEU A 220 2.35 0.22 -19.07
CA LEU A 220 3.25 1.33 -18.82
C LEU A 220 4.35 0.86 -17.87
N GLU A 221 5.60 0.90 -18.31
CA GLU A 221 6.74 0.51 -17.49
C GLU A 221 7.40 1.74 -16.88
N LEU A 222 7.51 1.76 -15.56
CA LEU A 222 8.19 2.84 -14.84
C LEU A 222 9.64 2.47 -14.59
N PRO A 223 10.60 3.29 -15.08
CA PRO A 223 12.01 3.04 -14.90
C PRO A 223 12.41 3.16 -13.43
N PRO A 224 13.37 2.35 -12.97
CA PRO A 224 13.91 2.48 -11.62
C PRO A 224 14.75 3.76 -11.48
N LEU A 225 14.87 4.26 -10.25
CA LEU A 225 15.58 5.52 -9.96
C LEU A 225 17.05 5.49 -10.41
N ARG A 226 17.70 4.33 -10.38
CA ARG A 226 19.10 4.18 -10.84
C ARG A 226 19.29 4.45 -12.33
N SER A 227 18.26 4.24 -13.16
CA SER A 227 18.32 4.59 -14.60
C SER A 227 18.10 6.09 -14.85
N ARG A 228 17.75 6.84 -13.81
CA ARG A 228 17.52 8.29 -13.82
C ARG A 228 18.49 9.01 -12.86
N SER A 229 19.68 8.47 -12.69
CA SER A 229 20.69 8.98 -11.74
C SER A 229 21.06 10.46 -11.96
N ASP A 230 20.97 10.93 -13.21
CA ASP A 230 21.25 12.33 -13.57
C ASP A 230 20.21 13.32 -13.01
N GLU A 231 19.03 12.85 -12.64
CA GLU A 231 18.00 13.68 -12.02
C GLU A 231 18.15 13.79 -10.50
N ILE A 232 18.95 12.92 -9.86
CA ILE A 232 19.11 12.87 -8.39
C ILE A 232 19.54 14.23 -7.80
N PRO A 233 20.47 15.01 -8.38
CA PRO A 233 20.81 16.31 -7.83
C PRO A 233 19.62 17.27 -7.77
N SER A 234 18.86 17.39 -8.84
CA SER A 234 17.68 18.25 -8.92
C SER A 234 16.60 17.77 -7.97
N LEU A 235 16.31 16.47 -7.94
CA LEU A 235 15.34 15.84 -7.05
C LEU A 235 15.72 16.03 -5.58
N SER A 236 17.01 15.90 -5.24
CA SER A 236 17.52 16.13 -3.88
C SER A 236 17.25 17.56 -3.42
N SER A 237 17.54 18.53 -4.27
CA SER A 237 17.36 19.97 -3.96
C SER A 237 15.89 20.34 -3.79
N LEU A 238 15.03 19.88 -4.71
CA LEU A 238 13.58 20.13 -4.65
C LEU A 238 12.96 19.54 -3.38
N TYR A 239 13.32 18.29 -3.07
CA TYR A 239 12.78 17.63 -1.88
C TYR A 239 13.33 18.23 -0.58
N LEU A 240 14.61 18.63 -0.57
CA LEU A 240 15.20 19.34 0.57
C LEU A 240 14.47 20.67 0.86
N ASN A 241 14.11 21.43 -0.17
CA ASN A 241 13.31 22.64 0.02
C ASN A 241 11.96 22.35 0.66
N SER A 242 11.28 21.28 0.24
CA SER A 242 10.02 20.86 0.86
C SER A 242 10.23 20.43 2.32
N LEU A 243 11.32 19.72 2.62
CA LEU A 243 11.67 19.30 3.98
C LEU A 243 12.02 20.47 4.88
N ASN A 244 12.69 21.49 4.35
CA ASN A 244 12.99 22.72 5.10
C ASN A 244 11.72 23.39 5.60
N LEU A 245 10.69 23.50 4.74
CA LEU A 245 9.39 24.04 5.12
C LEU A 245 8.69 23.16 6.16
N GLU A 246 8.70 21.86 5.97
CA GLU A 246 8.04 20.92 6.88
C GLU A 246 8.71 20.84 8.25
N LEU A 247 10.04 20.85 8.30
CA LEU A 247 10.83 20.65 9.53
C LEU A 247 11.23 21.98 10.20
N GLY A 248 10.89 23.13 9.60
CA GLY A 248 11.29 24.45 10.08
C GLY A 248 12.83 24.65 10.04
N LYS A 249 13.51 24.05 9.06
CA LYS A 249 14.96 24.13 8.90
C LYS A 249 15.38 25.04 7.73
N GLN A 250 16.63 25.44 7.71
CA GLN A 250 17.23 26.28 6.66
C GLN A 250 18.53 25.63 6.13
N ILE A 251 18.39 24.39 5.62
CA ILE A 251 19.51 23.67 5.02
C ILE A 251 19.65 24.16 3.57
N SER A 252 20.80 24.75 3.25
CA SER A 252 21.06 25.38 1.94
C SER A 252 21.31 24.35 0.83
N GLY A 253 21.76 23.12 1.16
CA GLY A 253 22.03 22.10 0.17
C GLY A 253 22.87 20.94 0.69
N PHE A 254 23.55 20.31 -0.24
CA PHE A 254 24.42 19.17 0.00
C PHE A 254 25.87 19.52 -0.34
N GLU A 255 26.82 18.94 0.34
CA GLU A 255 28.21 18.92 -0.13
C GLU A 255 28.30 18.24 -1.52
N PRO A 256 29.18 18.68 -2.44
CA PRO A 256 29.30 18.07 -3.78
C PRO A 256 29.51 16.55 -3.74
N ARG A 257 30.36 16.09 -2.80
CA ARG A 257 30.62 14.66 -2.60
C ARG A 257 29.39 13.91 -2.07
N ALA A 258 28.54 14.56 -1.27
CA ALA A 258 27.28 13.98 -0.77
C ALA A 258 26.31 13.68 -1.92
N ILE A 259 26.15 14.62 -2.85
CA ILE A 259 25.32 14.44 -4.05
C ILE A 259 25.84 13.32 -4.92
N GLU A 260 27.16 13.26 -5.15
CA GLU A 260 27.74 12.19 -5.96
C GLU A 260 27.52 10.80 -5.34
N MET A 261 27.59 10.68 -4.01
CA MET A 261 27.28 9.43 -3.31
C MET A 261 25.81 9.03 -3.47
N LEU A 262 24.87 9.98 -3.44
CA LEU A 262 23.45 9.73 -3.68
C LEU A 262 23.21 9.29 -5.12
N ARG A 263 23.91 9.91 -6.08
CA ARG A 263 23.82 9.60 -7.51
C ARG A 263 24.29 8.18 -7.84
N GLN A 264 25.36 7.72 -7.18
CA GLN A 264 25.96 6.39 -7.41
C GLN A 264 25.24 5.26 -6.67
N TYR A 265 24.33 5.55 -5.75
CA TYR A 265 23.64 4.52 -4.99
C TYR A 265 22.57 3.85 -5.86
N PRO A 266 22.39 2.52 -5.80
CA PRO A 266 21.50 1.77 -6.69
C PRO A 266 20.00 1.91 -6.41
N TRP A 267 19.61 2.49 -5.28
CA TRP A 267 18.22 2.75 -4.88
C TRP A 267 17.26 1.56 -5.07
N PRO A 268 17.50 0.43 -4.45
CA PRO A 268 16.70 -0.77 -4.69
C PRO A 268 15.22 -0.68 -4.26
N ASN A 269 14.83 0.31 -3.44
CA ASN A 269 13.43 0.68 -3.18
C ASN A 269 13.08 2.06 -3.77
N ASN A 270 13.84 2.48 -4.78
CA ASN A 270 13.57 3.63 -5.60
C ASN A 270 13.23 4.91 -4.79
N TYR A 271 12.22 5.67 -5.20
CA TYR A 271 11.84 6.94 -4.57
C TYR A 271 11.41 6.79 -3.11
N THR A 272 10.85 5.66 -2.70
CA THR A 272 10.47 5.45 -1.31
C THR A 272 11.71 5.47 -0.40
N GLN A 273 12.75 4.75 -0.79
CA GLN A 273 14.00 4.73 -0.04
C GLN A 273 14.72 6.08 -0.09
N PHE A 274 14.79 6.65 -1.30
CA PHE A 274 15.40 7.96 -1.53
C PHE A 274 14.77 9.04 -0.62
N LYS A 275 13.45 9.12 -0.63
CA LYS A 275 12.68 10.06 0.19
C LYS A 275 12.95 9.89 1.69
N ASN A 276 12.95 8.64 2.17
CA ASN A 276 13.19 8.35 3.59
C ASN A 276 14.62 8.71 4.01
N LEU A 277 15.60 8.43 3.16
CA LEU A 277 17.00 8.80 3.42
C LEU A 277 17.17 10.33 3.48
N LEU A 278 16.63 11.07 2.52
CA LEU A 278 16.70 12.53 2.51
C LEU A 278 16.02 13.14 3.74
N ARG A 279 14.87 12.61 4.15
CA ARG A 279 14.19 13.04 5.39
C ARG A 279 15.07 12.80 6.61
N SER A 280 15.69 11.65 6.72
CA SER A 280 16.63 11.33 7.83
C SER A 280 17.83 12.28 7.83
N LEU A 281 18.43 12.52 6.65
CA LEU A 281 19.54 13.47 6.51
C LEU A 281 19.14 14.88 6.95
N ALA A 282 18.00 15.38 6.46
CA ALA A 282 17.50 16.70 6.82
C ALA A 282 17.19 16.80 8.32
N THR A 283 16.60 15.76 8.92
CA THR A 283 16.28 15.72 10.35
C THR A 283 17.55 15.79 11.21
N LEU A 284 18.59 15.06 10.84
CA LEU A 284 19.84 14.96 11.61
C LEU A 284 20.81 16.14 11.37
N THR A 285 20.62 16.90 10.28
CA THR A 285 21.51 18.01 9.93
C THR A 285 21.17 19.25 10.75
N ASN A 286 22.17 19.79 11.47
CA ASN A 286 22.06 21.05 12.24
C ASN A 286 22.83 22.20 11.59
N GLY A 287 23.53 21.98 10.48
CA GLY A 287 24.32 22.98 9.75
C GLY A 287 23.65 23.39 8.44
N PRO A 288 24.26 24.33 7.70
CA PRO A 288 23.72 24.80 6.42
C PRO A 288 23.84 23.80 5.28
N TYR A 289 24.69 22.77 5.40
CA TYR A 289 24.89 21.76 4.36
C TYR A 289 24.82 20.35 4.90
N ILE A 290 24.22 19.44 4.13
CA ILE A 290 24.26 17.99 4.40
C ILE A 290 25.65 17.48 4.02
N ARG A 291 26.36 16.92 5.00
CA ARG A 291 27.75 16.46 4.85
C ARG A 291 27.82 15.08 4.20
N SER A 292 28.90 14.87 3.45
CA SER A 292 29.19 13.56 2.83
C SER A 292 29.36 12.43 3.85
N SER A 293 29.91 12.73 5.06
CA SER A 293 29.98 11.76 6.16
C SER A 293 28.60 11.26 6.61
N SER A 294 27.65 12.17 6.79
CA SER A 294 26.28 11.81 7.18
C SER A 294 25.58 10.93 6.15
N VAL A 295 25.81 11.21 4.85
CA VAL A 295 25.30 10.38 3.76
C VAL A 295 25.96 9.00 3.79
N ALA A 296 27.30 8.92 3.95
CA ALA A 296 28.04 7.67 4.04
C ALA A 296 27.51 6.78 5.18
N ASP A 297 27.33 7.37 6.37
CA ASP A 297 26.85 6.65 7.57
C ASP A 297 25.45 6.06 7.36
N LEU A 298 24.50 6.83 6.79
CA LEU A 298 23.16 6.34 6.54
C LEU A 298 23.12 5.29 5.42
N LEU A 299 23.86 5.49 4.33
CA LEU A 299 23.96 4.50 3.26
C LEU A 299 24.64 3.19 3.72
N SER A 300 25.61 3.28 4.63
CA SER A 300 26.24 2.09 5.22
C SER A 300 25.25 1.29 6.08
N LYS A 301 24.44 1.98 6.90
CA LYS A 301 23.36 1.36 7.68
C LYS A 301 22.31 0.70 6.78
N GLU A 302 21.91 1.35 5.71
CA GLU A 302 20.99 0.76 4.72
C GLU A 302 21.57 -0.51 4.07
N ARG A 303 22.87 -0.53 3.77
CA ARG A 303 23.56 -1.72 3.24
C ARG A 303 23.62 -2.83 4.27
N SER A 304 23.97 -2.51 5.53
CA SER A 304 24.06 -3.51 6.60
C SER A 304 22.72 -4.16 6.94
N LEU A 305 21.62 -3.41 6.91
CA LEU A 305 20.27 -3.95 7.07
C LEU A 305 19.87 -4.93 5.96
N ARG A 306 20.48 -4.80 4.77
CA ARG A 306 20.21 -5.69 3.62
C ARG A 306 21.17 -6.87 3.56
N SER A 307 22.43 -6.67 3.95
CA SER A 307 23.45 -7.71 4.02
C SER A 307 23.35 -8.53 5.31
N ALA A 308 22.57 -8.10 6.29
CA ALA A 308 22.13 -9.02 7.33
C ALA A 308 21.46 -10.19 6.59
N PRO A 309 21.97 -11.44 6.73
CA PRO A 309 21.29 -12.57 6.16
C PRO A 309 19.86 -12.42 6.66
N ALA A 310 18.91 -12.39 5.74
CA ALA A 310 17.50 -12.44 6.08
C ALA A 310 17.43 -13.53 7.12
N ALA A 311 17.14 -13.15 8.37
CA ALA A 311 16.97 -14.14 9.45
C ALA A 311 16.13 -15.18 8.79
N HIS A 312 16.70 -16.35 8.54
CA HIS A 312 16.14 -17.33 7.63
C HIS A 312 14.64 -17.26 7.80
N PRO A 313 13.82 -17.02 6.76
CA PRO A 313 12.38 -17.23 6.88
C PRO A 313 12.36 -18.61 7.50
N ALA A 314 11.90 -18.69 8.75
CA ALA A 314 11.89 -19.90 9.55
C ALA A 314 11.62 -21.00 8.57
N ALA A 315 12.60 -21.90 8.37
CA ALA A 315 12.65 -22.80 7.23
C ALA A 315 11.21 -23.17 6.98
N VAL A 316 10.68 -22.85 5.79
CA VAL A 316 9.32 -23.25 5.46
C VAL A 316 9.43 -24.73 5.66
N VAL A 317 8.94 -25.18 6.81
CA VAL A 317 8.77 -26.59 7.05
C VAL A 317 7.83 -26.93 5.93
N SER A 318 8.39 -27.47 4.85
CA SER A 318 7.59 -28.07 3.80
C SER A 318 6.70 -29.04 4.57
N THR A 319 5.46 -28.61 4.80
CA THR A 319 4.46 -29.44 5.44
C THR A 319 4.13 -30.51 4.43
N ASP A 320 5.05 -31.47 4.36
CA ASP A 320 4.76 -32.78 3.81
C ASP A 320 3.72 -33.35 4.76
N THR A 321 2.45 -33.21 4.37
CA THR A 321 1.30 -33.70 5.14
C THR A 321 1.31 -35.19 5.35
N SER A 322 2.30 -35.92 4.79
CA SER A 322 2.55 -37.36 5.03
C SER A 322 3.36 -37.62 6.31
N ARG A 323 3.93 -36.57 6.95
CA ARG A 323 4.77 -36.72 8.15
C ARG A 323 3.96 -36.52 9.42
N THR A 324 4.19 -37.37 10.42
CA THR A 324 3.53 -37.19 11.72
C THR A 324 4.08 -36.00 12.50
N LEU A 325 3.26 -35.37 13.36
CA LEU A 325 3.67 -34.25 14.20
C LEU A 325 4.89 -34.62 15.06
N GLU A 326 4.97 -35.86 15.55
CA GLU A 326 6.11 -36.37 16.34
C GLU A 326 7.41 -36.41 15.54
N SER A 327 7.35 -36.80 14.26
CA SER A 327 8.51 -36.79 13.37
C SER A 327 9.05 -35.38 13.18
N ILE A 328 8.15 -34.40 13.01
CA ILE A 328 8.52 -32.98 12.85
C ILE A 328 9.12 -32.43 14.14
N ILE A 329 8.53 -32.71 15.30
CA ILE A 329 9.05 -32.29 16.61
C ILE A 329 10.42 -32.92 16.85
N GLY A 330 10.60 -34.21 16.52
CA GLY A 330 11.87 -34.88 16.65
C GLY A 330 13.00 -34.25 15.86
N GLU A 331 12.74 -33.92 14.62
CA GLU A 331 13.71 -33.26 13.73
C GLU A 331 14.09 -31.85 14.26
N VAL A 332 13.11 -31.05 14.67
CA VAL A 332 13.34 -29.73 15.27
C VAL A 332 14.17 -29.84 16.54
N VAL A 333 13.90 -30.81 17.39
CA VAL A 333 14.68 -31.04 18.62
C VAL A 333 16.12 -31.42 18.29
N GLN A 334 16.36 -32.33 17.35
CA GLN A 334 17.71 -32.75 16.92
C GLN A 334 18.50 -31.57 16.34
N GLN A 335 17.89 -30.83 15.41
CA GLN A 335 18.52 -29.66 14.78
C GLN A 335 18.88 -28.60 15.82
N THR A 336 18.00 -28.34 16.79
CA THR A 336 18.26 -27.32 17.83
C THR A 336 19.39 -27.77 18.78
N VAL A 337 19.46 -29.07 19.14
CA VAL A 337 20.56 -29.60 19.94
C VAL A 337 21.87 -29.55 19.18
N ALA A 338 21.88 -29.88 17.89
CA ALA A 338 23.06 -29.79 17.04
C ALA A 338 23.55 -28.33 16.89
N ALA A 339 22.63 -27.38 16.68
CA ALA A 339 22.94 -25.95 16.58
C ALA A 339 23.58 -25.39 17.86
N HIS A 340 23.30 -25.98 19.01
CA HIS A 340 23.94 -25.65 20.30
C HIS A 340 25.12 -26.54 20.67
N GLY A 341 25.73 -27.23 19.71
CA GLY A 341 26.91 -28.06 19.95
C GLY A 341 26.69 -29.18 20.97
N GLY A 342 25.48 -29.73 21.07
CA GLY A 342 25.11 -30.73 22.04
C GLY A 342 24.65 -30.22 23.40
N ASN A 343 24.63 -28.91 23.63
CA ASN A 343 24.19 -28.33 24.89
C ASN A 343 22.66 -28.38 25.05
N ARG A 344 22.20 -29.52 25.64
CA ARG A 344 20.78 -29.81 25.87
C ARG A 344 20.06 -28.77 26.73
N ALA A 345 20.76 -28.12 27.67
CA ALA A 345 20.14 -27.09 28.52
C ALA A 345 19.88 -25.79 27.75
N ALA A 346 20.76 -25.43 26.83
CA ALA A 346 20.55 -24.27 25.94
C ALA A 346 19.44 -24.57 24.91
N ALA A 347 19.44 -25.76 24.31
CA ALA A 347 18.42 -26.19 23.38
C ALA A 347 17.01 -26.23 24.01
N ALA A 348 16.86 -26.75 25.23
CA ALA A 348 15.59 -26.76 25.96
C ALA A 348 15.04 -25.35 26.21
N ARG A 349 15.92 -24.40 26.58
CA ARG A 349 15.54 -22.99 26.75
C ARG A 349 15.08 -22.35 25.45
N GLN A 350 15.77 -22.60 24.34
CA GLN A 350 15.39 -22.06 23.04
C GLN A 350 14.07 -22.61 22.56
N LEU A 351 13.79 -23.89 22.78
CA LEU A 351 12.53 -24.54 22.40
C LEU A 351 11.38 -24.25 23.37
N GLY A 352 11.62 -23.54 24.48
CA GLY A 352 10.60 -23.24 25.49
C GLY A 352 10.04 -24.47 26.21
N ILE A 353 10.81 -25.58 26.26
CA ILE A 353 10.40 -26.85 26.89
C ILE A 353 11.28 -27.20 28.08
N SER A 354 10.77 -28.08 28.97
CA SER A 354 11.57 -28.59 30.09
C SER A 354 12.68 -29.52 29.62
N ARG A 355 13.77 -29.59 30.38
CA ARG A 355 14.88 -30.53 30.12
C ARG A 355 14.37 -31.98 30.05
N THR A 356 13.43 -32.32 30.90
CA THR A 356 12.82 -33.67 30.95
C THR A 356 12.04 -33.97 29.66
N THR A 357 11.31 -32.95 29.14
CA THR A 357 10.60 -33.09 27.87
C THR A 357 11.55 -33.23 26.69
N LEU A 358 12.64 -32.50 26.65
CA LEU A 358 13.67 -32.64 25.62
C LEU A 358 14.33 -34.01 25.68
N TRP A 359 14.66 -34.53 26.87
CA TRP A 359 15.20 -35.86 27.05
C TRP A 359 14.25 -36.95 26.53
N ARG A 360 12.97 -36.84 26.81
CA ARG A 360 11.95 -37.77 26.33
C ARG A 360 11.89 -37.84 24.80
N TYR A 361 11.97 -36.70 24.12
CA TYR A 361 12.00 -36.67 22.66
C TYR A 361 13.30 -37.25 22.09
N LEU A 362 14.45 -36.93 22.65
CA LEU A 362 15.73 -37.51 22.22
C LEU A 362 15.78 -39.06 22.44
N GLY A 363 15.28 -39.55 23.59
CA GLY A 363 15.22 -40.97 23.86
C GLY A 363 14.30 -41.75 22.91
N LYS A 364 13.17 -41.18 22.51
CA LYS A 364 12.28 -41.78 21.48
C LYS A 364 12.94 -41.87 20.10
N ILE A 365 13.74 -40.89 19.74
CA ILE A 365 14.46 -40.83 18.46
C ILE A 365 15.61 -41.88 18.46
N GLU A 366 16.34 -42.04 19.57
CA GLU A 366 17.43 -43.01 19.71
C GLU A 366 16.91 -44.44 19.77
N ALA A 367 15.67 -44.65 20.24
CA ALA A 367 15.06 -45.98 20.34
C ALA A 367 14.45 -46.53 19.03
N GLY A 368 14.28 -45.65 18.01
CA GLY A 368 13.78 -46.11 16.69
C GLY A 368 12.37 -46.70 16.67
N GLU A 369 11.53 -46.43 17.69
CA GLU A 369 10.18 -47.02 17.78
C GLU A 369 9.18 -46.30 16.87
N PRO A 370 8.46 -47.03 15.99
CA PRO A 370 7.30 -46.48 15.29
C PRO A 370 6.14 -46.41 16.30
N THR A 371 5.67 -45.22 16.58
CA THR A 371 4.49 -45.02 17.43
C THR A 371 3.22 -45.32 16.65
N ASP A 372 2.56 -46.45 17.05
CA ASP A 372 1.22 -46.77 16.64
C ASP A 372 0.20 -45.84 17.36
N PRO A 373 -0.85 -45.38 16.70
CA PRO A 373 -1.86 -44.53 17.32
C PRO A 373 -2.89 -45.39 18.08
N THR A 374 -3.05 -45.13 19.35
CA THR A 374 -4.28 -45.37 20.11
C THR A 374 -4.92 -44.05 20.51
#